data_80c1eb2fa50cc60b50101778e0337186
#
_entry.id   80c1eb2fa50cc60b50101778e0337186
#
_cell.length_a   1.000
_cell.length_b   1.000
_cell.length_c   1.000
_cell.angle_alpha   90.00
_cell.angle_beta   90.00
_cell.angle_gamma   90.00
#
_symmetry.space_group_name_H-M   'P 1'
#
loop_
_entity.id
_entity.type
_entity.pdbx_description
1 polymer ?
#
loop_
_entity_poly.entity_id
_entity_poly.type
_entity_poly.pdbx_seq_one_letter_code
_entity_poly.pdbx_strand_id
1 'polypeptide(L)'
;MTQNFNPSASGGGAVAGGAAQGGAVAGGAVAGGAPKGGAVAGQPGPAESPGQPGPAESPGQPGPAESPGQATPPSGPARADDAAQARDALARIQREVRKAVVGQDQAVTALLIGLLTRGHVLLEGVPGTAKTLLIRALARSLDLETQRIQFTPDLMPGDVTGSLIYDRAAGDFNFRPGPVFTNLLLADEINRTPPKTQSALLEAMAERQVSVDRKTHALPSPFLVAATQNPVESEGTYPLPEAQLDRFTMKVIVNLPNRADEVEIVHRHARGFDATDLESAGIQPVAGAADIEAGIGAVKAVTITEDVAGYIVDIARATRSAPSLRFGMSPRAATALLATSRAWAWLSGRDFVTPDDVKMMTPATIAHRLGLRPEAELEGISTYSVLQSALDSVPVPR
;
A
#
# COMPACT_ATOMS: atom_id res chain seq x y z
N MET A 1 9.43 18.58 -18.88
CA MET A 1 8.82 17.24 -19.07
C MET A 1 7.47 17.22 -18.39
N THR A 2 6.47 17.71 -19.08
CA THR A 2 5.07 17.79 -18.63
C THR A 2 4.29 16.71 -19.37
N GLN A 3 4.16 15.52 -18.80
CA GLN A 3 3.17 14.55 -19.24
C GLN A 3 2.11 14.43 -18.14
N ASN A 4 0.90 14.79 -18.52
CA ASN A 4 -0.27 14.73 -17.68
C ASN A 4 -0.60 13.28 -17.23
N PHE A 5 -0.92 13.11 -15.96
CA PHE A 5 -1.60 11.91 -15.41
C PHE A 5 -3.07 11.89 -15.89
N ASN A 6 -3.31 11.90 -17.17
CA ASN A 6 -4.69 11.92 -17.71
C ASN A 6 -5.02 10.57 -18.35
N PRO A 7 -5.97 9.80 -17.85
CA PRO A 7 -6.53 8.66 -18.56
C PRO A 7 -7.58 9.19 -19.55
N SER A 8 -7.20 9.29 -20.84
CA SER A 8 -8.13 9.59 -21.91
C SER A 8 -9.10 8.43 -22.12
N ALA A 9 -10.38 8.79 -22.17
CA ALA A 9 -11.52 7.98 -22.50
C ALA A 9 -11.34 7.19 -23.81
N SER A 10 -11.64 5.90 -23.78
CA SER A 10 -11.99 5.12 -24.95
C SER A 10 -13.47 4.73 -24.87
N GLY A 11 -14.18 5.13 -25.93
CA GLY A 11 -15.60 5.14 -26.09
C GLY A 11 -16.23 3.76 -26.24
N GLY A 12 -17.53 3.80 -26.11
CA GLY A 12 -18.53 2.80 -26.02
C GLY A 12 -18.66 1.81 -27.18
N GLY A 13 -19.27 0.73 -26.82
CA GLY A 13 -19.91 -0.24 -27.71
C GLY A 13 -21.10 -0.83 -26.98
N ALA A 14 -22.28 -0.32 -27.30
CA ALA A 14 -23.54 -0.88 -26.87
C ALA A 14 -23.86 -2.13 -27.68
N VAL A 15 -24.23 -3.22 -27.01
CA VAL A 15 -25.03 -4.30 -27.62
C VAL A 15 -26.14 -4.67 -26.65
N ALA A 16 -27.36 -4.55 -27.19
CA ALA A 16 -28.63 -4.85 -26.52
C ALA A 16 -28.95 -6.34 -26.60
N GLY A 17 -29.76 -6.80 -25.65
CA GLY A 17 -30.78 -7.79 -25.90
C GLY A 17 -30.71 -9.09 -25.11
N GLY A 18 -31.77 -9.36 -24.34
CA GLY A 18 -32.12 -10.70 -23.96
C GLY A 18 -32.81 -10.85 -22.59
N ALA A 19 -34.12 -10.64 -22.57
CA ALA A 19 -34.98 -10.99 -21.43
C ALA A 19 -35.28 -12.47 -21.40
N ALA A 20 -35.27 -13.08 -20.22
CA ALA A 20 -36.10 -14.26 -19.95
C ALA A 20 -36.49 -14.35 -18.47
N GLN A 21 -37.76 -14.60 -18.34
CA GLN A 21 -38.62 -14.67 -17.18
C GLN A 21 -38.38 -15.91 -16.29
N GLY A 22 -38.75 -15.83 -15.02
CA GLY A 22 -39.68 -16.78 -14.40
C GLY A 22 -39.12 -17.70 -13.33
N GLY A 23 -39.71 -17.60 -12.13
CA GLY A 23 -39.74 -18.69 -11.19
C GLY A 23 -39.77 -18.32 -9.73
N ALA A 24 -40.95 -17.91 -9.24
CA ALA A 24 -41.28 -17.89 -7.82
C ALA A 24 -41.64 -19.29 -7.31
N VAL A 25 -41.13 -19.70 -6.16
CA VAL A 25 -41.79 -20.69 -5.30
C VAL A 25 -41.65 -20.28 -3.83
N ALA A 26 -42.82 -20.22 -3.20
CA ALA A 26 -43.05 -19.90 -1.80
C ALA A 26 -42.92 -21.15 -0.89
N GLY A 27 -42.74 -20.89 0.40
CA GLY A 27 -43.36 -21.69 1.43
C GLY A 27 -42.46 -22.33 2.48
N GLY A 28 -42.73 -21.99 3.73
CA GLY A 28 -42.47 -22.90 4.84
C GLY A 28 -42.00 -22.27 6.13
N ALA A 29 -42.93 -21.66 6.87
CA ALA A 29 -42.75 -21.37 8.29
C ALA A 29 -43.02 -22.62 9.13
N VAL A 30 -42.18 -22.90 10.13
CA VAL A 30 -42.56 -23.72 11.29
C VAL A 30 -41.98 -23.08 12.57
N ALA A 31 -42.92 -22.83 13.50
CA ALA A 31 -42.71 -22.33 14.84
C ALA A 31 -42.56 -23.49 15.85
N GLY A 32 -42.01 -23.20 17.00
CA GLY A 32 -42.07 -24.00 18.24
C GLY A 32 -40.70 -24.19 18.86
N GLY A 33 -40.43 -23.92 20.10
CA GLY A 33 -41.14 -23.75 21.31
C GLY A 33 -40.07 -23.72 22.43
N ALA A 34 -40.21 -22.83 23.38
CA ALA A 34 -39.42 -22.80 24.62
C ALA A 34 -39.88 -23.87 25.62
N PRO A 35 -39.07 -24.23 26.56
CA PRO A 35 -39.57 -24.33 27.91
C PRO A 35 -38.81 -23.53 28.97
N LYS A 36 -39.60 -23.05 29.91
CA LYS A 36 -39.28 -22.40 31.19
C LYS A 36 -38.91 -23.42 32.27
N GLY A 37 -38.22 -22.96 33.27
CA GLY A 37 -38.14 -23.51 34.61
C GLY A 37 -36.67 -23.62 35.10
N GLY A 38 -36.24 -23.13 36.24
CA GLY A 38 -36.85 -22.68 37.43
C GLY A 38 -35.84 -22.82 38.55
N ALA A 39 -35.59 -21.72 39.29
CA ALA A 39 -35.35 -21.60 40.74
C ALA A 39 -34.23 -22.40 41.42
N VAL A 40 -33.43 -21.84 42.27
CA VAL A 40 -33.46 -21.42 43.65
C VAL A 40 -32.07 -21.50 44.31
N ALA A 41 -31.65 -20.39 44.89
CA ALA A 41 -30.98 -20.13 46.16
C ALA A 41 -29.80 -20.98 46.70
N GLY A 42 -28.81 -20.25 47.20
CA GLY A 42 -27.86 -20.72 48.20
C GLY A 42 -26.64 -19.80 48.33
N GLN A 43 -26.74 -18.79 49.20
CA GLN A 43 -25.56 -18.13 49.78
C GLN A 43 -25.02 -18.98 50.91
N PRO A 44 -23.72 -19.05 51.13
CA PRO A 44 -23.13 -19.13 52.47
C PRO A 44 -22.21 -17.95 52.79
N GLY A 45 -22.23 -17.57 54.04
CA GLY A 45 -21.59 -16.45 54.67
C GLY A 45 -20.06 -16.58 54.90
N PRO A 46 -19.49 -15.64 55.65
CA PRO A 46 -18.06 -15.30 55.60
C PRO A 46 -17.21 -16.22 56.49
N ALA A 47 -16.05 -16.63 55.97
CA ALA A 47 -15.03 -17.34 56.72
C ALA A 47 -13.82 -16.43 56.99
N GLU A 48 -13.33 -16.61 58.21
CA GLU A 48 -12.30 -15.87 58.92
C GLU A 48 -10.94 -15.76 58.25
N SER A 49 -10.25 -14.65 58.53
CA SER A 49 -8.86 -14.36 58.19
C SER A 49 -7.88 -15.15 59.08
N PRO A 50 -6.85 -15.76 58.53
CA PRO A 50 -5.66 -16.15 59.29
C PRO A 50 -4.51 -15.16 59.15
N GLY A 51 -3.76 -15.04 60.24
CA GLY A 51 -2.76 -14.07 60.58
C GLY A 51 -1.57 -13.88 59.66
N GLN A 52 -0.96 -12.71 59.79
CA GLN A 52 0.29 -12.28 59.16
C GLN A 52 1.50 -13.08 59.72
N PRO A 53 2.42 -13.51 58.85
CA PRO A 53 3.79 -13.82 59.26
C PRO A 53 4.70 -12.61 59.10
N GLY A 54 5.66 -12.47 59.99
CA GLY A 54 6.61 -11.38 60.09
C GLY A 54 7.67 -11.33 58.98
N PRO A 55 8.55 -10.29 59.00
CA PRO A 55 9.42 -9.96 57.88
C PRO A 55 10.58 -10.95 57.73
N ALA A 56 10.73 -11.51 56.53
CA ALA A 56 11.90 -12.30 56.14
C ALA A 56 12.93 -11.41 55.41
N GLU A 57 14.17 -11.67 55.72
CA GLU A 57 15.37 -10.98 55.28
C GLU A 57 15.50 -10.95 53.74
N SER A 58 15.96 -9.81 53.24
CA SER A 58 16.26 -9.55 51.81
C SER A 58 17.51 -10.32 51.37
N PRO A 59 17.44 -11.11 50.29
CA PRO A 59 18.65 -11.53 49.57
C PRO A 59 19.15 -10.41 48.63
N GLY A 60 20.49 -10.32 48.58
CA GLY A 60 21.22 -9.27 47.85
C GLY A 60 20.83 -9.08 46.42
N GLN A 61 20.89 -7.82 45.99
CA GLN A 61 20.73 -7.37 44.58
C GLN A 61 21.80 -7.99 43.67
N PRO A 62 21.44 -8.59 42.54
CA PRO A 62 22.39 -8.81 41.45
C PRO A 62 22.67 -7.50 40.78
N GLY A 63 23.95 -7.27 40.42
CA GLY A 63 24.41 -6.11 39.73
C GLY A 63 23.75 -5.90 38.36
N PRO A 64 23.88 -4.67 37.79
CA PRO A 64 23.19 -4.33 36.57
C PRO A 64 23.70 -5.17 35.39
N ALA A 65 22.78 -5.94 34.78
CA ALA A 65 23.03 -6.59 33.49
C ALA A 65 23.21 -5.52 32.42
N GLU A 66 24.32 -5.58 31.70
CA GLU A 66 24.57 -4.75 30.53
C GLU A 66 23.47 -4.96 29.51
N SER A 67 22.73 -3.88 29.23
CA SER A 67 21.75 -3.81 28.15
C SER A 67 22.44 -3.92 26.80
N PRO A 68 21.94 -4.75 25.84
CA PRO A 68 22.46 -4.71 24.49
C PRO A 68 22.21 -3.34 23.89
N GLY A 69 23.26 -2.77 23.26
CA GLY A 69 23.34 -1.44 22.74
C GLY A 69 22.09 -1.01 21.97
N GLN A 70 21.40 -0.01 22.48
CA GLN A 70 20.42 0.75 21.72
C GLN A 70 21.19 1.48 20.60
N ALA A 71 20.93 1.04 19.36
CA ALA A 71 21.30 1.84 18.20
C ALA A 71 20.52 3.15 18.28
N THR A 72 21.24 4.22 18.63
CA THR A 72 20.74 5.60 18.60
C THR A 72 20.27 5.92 17.18
N PRO A 73 19.02 6.35 16.94
CA PRO A 73 18.64 6.84 15.63
C PRO A 73 19.48 8.08 15.28
N PRO A 74 19.95 8.24 14.05
CA PRO A 74 20.67 9.44 13.64
C PRO A 74 19.71 10.63 13.67
N SER A 75 19.77 11.43 14.71
CA SER A 75 19.00 12.66 14.88
C SER A 75 19.86 13.86 14.48
N GLY A 76 19.80 14.17 13.19
CA GLY A 76 20.27 15.44 12.62
C GLY A 76 19.54 15.69 11.30
N PRO A 77 19.25 16.94 10.91
CA PRO A 77 18.77 17.22 9.57
C PRO A 77 19.79 16.68 8.58
N ALA A 78 19.32 15.89 7.58
CA ALA A 78 20.16 15.39 6.50
C ALA A 78 20.95 16.59 5.92
N ARG A 79 22.26 16.45 5.79
CA ARG A 79 23.08 17.50 5.19
C ARG A 79 22.59 17.72 3.76
N ALA A 80 22.63 18.95 3.26
CA ALA A 80 22.17 19.28 1.91
C ALA A 80 22.82 18.37 0.85
N ASP A 81 24.07 17.98 1.07
CA ASP A 81 24.83 17.07 0.22
C ASP A 81 24.24 15.64 0.23
N ASP A 82 23.80 15.14 1.38
CA ASP A 82 23.20 13.80 1.51
C ASP A 82 21.84 13.76 0.76
N ALA A 83 21.07 14.84 0.84
CA ALA A 83 19.79 14.97 0.13
C ALA A 83 19.98 15.03 -1.40
N ALA A 84 20.99 15.74 -1.90
CA ALA A 84 21.31 15.79 -3.31
C ALA A 84 21.81 14.43 -3.81
N GLN A 85 22.68 13.77 -3.09
CA GLN A 85 23.18 12.44 -3.40
C GLN A 85 22.05 11.40 -3.44
N ALA A 86 21.12 11.44 -2.47
CA ALA A 86 19.95 10.57 -2.44
C ALA A 86 19.04 10.79 -3.65
N ARG A 87 18.81 12.05 -4.06
CA ARG A 87 18.02 12.38 -5.27
C ARG A 87 18.67 11.83 -6.52
N ASP A 88 19.98 11.96 -6.67
CA ASP A 88 20.74 11.42 -7.79
C ASP A 88 20.70 9.87 -7.81
N ALA A 89 20.77 9.22 -6.64
CA ALA A 89 20.62 7.78 -6.51
C ALA A 89 19.24 7.33 -7.02
N LEU A 90 18.15 8.01 -6.59
CA LEU A 90 16.81 7.70 -7.07
C LEU A 90 16.60 7.97 -8.58
N ALA A 91 17.23 9.01 -9.12
CA ALA A 91 17.25 9.24 -10.55
C ALA A 91 18.01 8.16 -11.34
N ARG A 92 19.06 7.55 -10.73
CA ARG A 92 19.72 6.37 -11.31
C ARG A 92 18.81 5.16 -11.35
N ILE A 93 17.99 4.92 -10.31
CA ILE A 93 17.03 3.82 -10.29
C ILE A 93 16.11 3.86 -11.52
N GLN A 94 15.54 5.04 -11.85
CA GLN A 94 14.69 5.17 -13.04
C GLN A 94 15.42 4.77 -14.32
N ARG A 95 16.71 5.13 -14.46
CA ARG A 95 17.54 4.74 -15.60
C ARG A 95 17.79 3.24 -15.66
N GLU A 96 18.04 2.61 -14.52
CA GLU A 96 18.23 1.16 -14.42
C GLU A 96 16.96 0.40 -14.82
N VAL A 97 15.80 0.81 -14.27
CA VAL A 97 14.51 0.19 -14.59
C VAL A 97 14.17 0.31 -16.08
N ARG A 98 14.48 1.44 -16.72
CA ARG A 98 14.27 1.65 -18.16
C ARG A 98 15.07 0.69 -19.06
N LYS A 99 16.11 0.02 -18.57
CA LYS A 99 16.81 -1.02 -19.31
C LYS A 99 15.91 -2.23 -19.61
N ALA A 100 14.99 -2.56 -18.71
CA ALA A 100 14.06 -3.68 -18.86
C ALA A 100 12.64 -3.26 -19.23
N VAL A 101 12.20 -2.10 -18.76
CA VAL A 101 10.80 -1.66 -18.87
C VAL A 101 10.69 -0.38 -19.70
N VAL A 102 9.78 -0.38 -20.67
CA VAL A 102 9.53 0.74 -21.58
C VAL A 102 8.15 1.32 -21.30
N GLY A 103 8.00 2.65 -21.31
CA GLY A 103 6.71 3.34 -21.28
C GLY A 103 5.99 3.36 -19.92
N GLN A 104 6.63 2.92 -18.81
CA GLN A 104 6.02 2.84 -17.49
C GLN A 104 6.63 3.81 -16.44
N ASP A 105 7.15 4.95 -16.89
CA ASP A 105 7.85 5.91 -16.01
C ASP A 105 6.99 6.42 -14.85
N GLN A 106 5.68 6.58 -15.08
CA GLN A 106 4.74 7.00 -14.03
C GLN A 106 4.65 5.99 -12.89
N ALA A 107 4.58 4.70 -13.23
CA ALA A 107 4.51 3.64 -12.22
C ALA A 107 5.84 3.52 -11.45
N VAL A 108 6.99 3.67 -12.12
CA VAL A 108 8.31 3.74 -11.45
C VAL A 108 8.36 4.91 -10.48
N THR A 109 7.94 6.10 -10.91
CA THR A 109 7.92 7.30 -10.06
C THR A 109 7.01 7.11 -8.85
N ALA A 110 5.84 6.51 -9.03
CA ALA A 110 4.93 6.23 -7.93
C ALA A 110 5.53 5.25 -6.90
N LEU A 111 6.26 4.24 -7.34
CA LEU A 111 6.97 3.32 -6.44
C LEU A 111 8.08 4.03 -5.66
N LEU A 112 8.83 4.94 -6.30
CA LEU A 112 9.82 5.78 -5.61
C LEU A 112 9.16 6.72 -4.60
N ILE A 113 8.03 7.35 -4.94
CA ILE A 113 7.24 8.15 -4.00
C ILE A 113 6.74 7.28 -2.84
N GLY A 114 6.31 6.04 -3.12
CA GLY A 114 5.94 5.06 -2.09
C GLY A 114 7.08 4.82 -1.08
N LEU A 115 8.31 4.59 -1.56
CA LEU A 115 9.50 4.44 -0.72
C LEU A 115 9.75 5.70 0.13
N LEU A 116 9.73 6.89 -0.49
CA LEU A 116 10.02 8.18 0.13
C LEU A 116 8.97 8.62 1.16
N THR A 117 7.73 8.19 0.99
CA THR A 117 6.62 8.49 1.91
C THR A 117 6.39 7.39 2.95
N ARG A 118 7.23 6.32 2.92
CA ARG A 118 7.01 5.09 3.69
C ARG A 118 5.60 4.55 3.51
N GLY A 119 5.07 4.70 2.28
CA GLY A 119 3.74 4.23 1.89
C GLY A 119 3.80 2.98 1.05
N HIS A 120 2.65 2.48 0.64
CA HIS A 120 2.51 1.30 -0.21
C HIS A 120 1.79 1.66 -1.50
N VAL A 121 2.05 0.92 -2.58
CA VAL A 121 1.56 1.25 -3.92
C VAL A 121 0.80 0.07 -4.50
N LEU A 122 -0.40 0.33 -5.02
CA LEU A 122 -1.19 -0.63 -5.79
C LEU A 122 -1.08 -0.30 -7.28
N LEU A 123 -0.59 -1.26 -8.06
CA LEU A 123 -0.54 -1.18 -9.52
C LEU A 123 -1.71 -1.95 -10.11
N GLU A 124 -2.63 -1.26 -10.74
CA GLU A 124 -3.79 -1.86 -11.41
C GLU A 124 -3.61 -1.79 -12.92
N GLY A 125 -3.92 -2.87 -13.63
CA GLY A 125 -3.85 -2.90 -15.08
C GLY A 125 -4.14 -4.28 -15.63
N VAL A 126 -4.45 -4.34 -16.91
CA VAL A 126 -4.70 -5.59 -17.62
C VAL A 126 -3.45 -6.51 -17.63
N PRO A 127 -3.60 -7.81 -17.85
CA PRO A 127 -2.46 -8.70 -18.06
C PRO A 127 -1.57 -8.21 -19.19
N GLY A 128 -0.25 -8.45 -19.08
CA GLY A 128 0.70 -8.07 -20.13
C GLY A 128 1.22 -6.62 -20.08
N THR A 129 0.78 -5.78 -19.14
CA THR A 129 1.29 -4.40 -18.97
C THR A 129 2.62 -4.30 -18.21
N ALA A 130 3.33 -5.41 -18.06
CA ALA A 130 4.66 -5.50 -17.43
C ALA A 130 4.73 -5.10 -15.94
N LYS A 131 3.61 -5.15 -15.17
CA LYS A 131 3.58 -4.78 -13.73
C LYS A 131 4.62 -5.55 -12.91
N THR A 132 4.63 -6.87 -13.03
CA THR A 132 5.57 -7.75 -12.31
C THR A 132 7.01 -7.51 -12.74
N LEU A 133 7.26 -7.33 -14.05
CA LEU A 133 8.58 -7.02 -14.60
C LEU A 133 9.10 -5.69 -14.04
N LEU A 134 8.25 -4.66 -13.99
CA LEU A 134 8.57 -3.34 -13.46
C LEU A 134 9.04 -3.41 -11.99
N ILE A 135 8.29 -4.14 -11.14
CA ILE A 135 8.66 -4.25 -9.72
C ILE A 135 9.93 -5.10 -9.56
N ARG A 136 10.11 -6.16 -10.36
CA ARG A 136 11.36 -6.96 -10.36
C ARG A 136 12.56 -6.13 -10.83
N ALA A 137 12.40 -5.29 -11.84
CA ALA A 137 13.46 -4.39 -12.30
C ALA A 137 13.81 -3.32 -11.24
N LEU A 138 12.80 -2.78 -10.56
CA LEU A 138 13.00 -1.89 -9.40
C LEU A 138 13.75 -2.61 -8.28
N ALA A 139 13.31 -3.81 -7.90
CA ALA A 139 13.94 -4.61 -6.86
C ALA A 139 15.43 -4.87 -7.17
N ARG A 140 15.75 -5.20 -8.43
CA ARG A 140 17.15 -5.44 -8.86
C ARG A 140 18.00 -4.16 -8.86
N SER A 141 17.38 -2.98 -9.04
CA SER A 141 18.08 -1.70 -9.00
C SER A 141 18.33 -1.15 -7.59
N LEU A 142 17.81 -1.84 -6.57
CA LEU A 142 17.95 -1.51 -5.16
C LEU A 142 18.83 -2.55 -4.44
N ASP A 143 19.71 -2.06 -3.58
CA ASP A 143 20.44 -2.90 -2.61
C ASP A 143 19.58 -3.04 -1.33
N LEU A 144 18.49 -3.79 -1.48
CA LEU A 144 17.49 -4.04 -0.44
C LEU A 144 17.06 -5.51 -0.48
N GLU A 145 16.68 -6.04 0.67
CA GLU A 145 16.05 -7.35 0.73
C GLU A 145 14.68 -7.30 0.05
N THR A 146 14.46 -8.23 -0.89
CA THR A 146 13.24 -8.26 -1.69
C THR A 146 12.62 -9.66 -1.69
N GLN A 147 11.30 -9.73 -1.56
CA GLN A 147 10.53 -10.97 -1.63
C GLN A 147 9.35 -10.81 -2.59
N ARG A 148 8.93 -11.94 -3.18
CA ARG A 148 7.75 -12.00 -4.03
C ARG A 148 6.78 -13.04 -3.51
N ILE A 149 5.52 -12.67 -3.42
CA ILE A 149 4.40 -13.58 -3.15
C ILE A 149 3.45 -13.50 -4.33
N GLN A 150 3.12 -14.67 -4.91
CA GLN A 150 1.99 -14.81 -5.81
C GLN A 150 0.76 -15.14 -4.99
N PHE A 151 -0.25 -14.28 -5.02
CA PHE A 151 -1.49 -14.50 -4.30
C PHE A 151 -2.39 -15.48 -5.07
N THR A 152 -2.79 -16.55 -4.41
CA THR A 152 -3.62 -17.64 -4.95
C THR A 152 -4.79 -17.91 -4.01
N PRO A 153 -5.89 -18.55 -4.48
CA PRO A 153 -7.07 -18.82 -3.64
C PRO A 153 -6.80 -19.68 -2.40
N ASP A 154 -5.74 -20.47 -2.40
CA ASP A 154 -5.35 -21.38 -1.32
C ASP A 154 -4.33 -20.77 -0.35
N LEU A 155 -3.81 -19.57 -0.63
CA LEU A 155 -2.82 -18.89 0.21
C LEU A 155 -3.41 -18.54 1.59
N MET A 156 -2.72 -18.93 2.64
CA MET A 156 -3.13 -18.69 4.03
C MET A 156 -2.44 -17.44 4.63
N PRO A 157 -3.01 -16.80 5.66
CA PRO A 157 -2.37 -15.68 6.36
C PRO A 157 -0.96 -15.99 6.84
N GLY A 158 -0.73 -17.20 7.38
CA GLY A 158 0.58 -17.65 7.87
C GLY A 158 1.64 -17.80 6.78
N ASP A 159 1.24 -18.00 5.52
CA ASP A 159 2.17 -18.06 4.38
C ASP A 159 2.73 -16.66 4.06
N VAL A 160 2.02 -15.60 4.43
CA VAL A 160 2.42 -14.20 4.25
C VAL A 160 3.20 -13.69 5.46
N THR A 161 2.64 -13.87 6.66
CA THR A 161 3.16 -13.27 7.90
C THR A 161 4.12 -14.16 8.66
N GLY A 162 4.17 -15.45 8.33
CA GLY A 162 4.91 -16.44 9.07
C GLY A 162 4.06 -17.18 10.10
N SER A 163 4.61 -18.22 10.67
CA SER A 163 3.91 -19.14 11.58
C SER A 163 4.83 -19.69 12.65
N LEU A 164 4.24 -20.20 13.72
CA LEU A 164 4.95 -20.98 14.74
C LEU A 164 5.19 -22.39 14.24
N ILE A 165 6.42 -22.85 14.34
CA ILE A 165 6.82 -24.22 14.00
C ILE A 165 7.33 -24.89 15.27
N TYR A 166 6.81 -26.09 15.58
CA TYR A 166 7.28 -26.85 16.70
C TYR A 166 8.65 -27.47 16.39
N ASP A 167 9.65 -27.07 17.15
CA ASP A 167 10.99 -27.64 17.10
C ASP A 167 11.06 -28.85 18.06
N ARG A 168 11.12 -30.04 17.48
CA ARG A 168 11.18 -31.28 18.25
C ARG A 168 12.47 -31.43 19.06
N ALA A 169 13.57 -30.83 18.60
CA ALA A 169 14.87 -30.92 19.27
C ALA A 169 14.90 -30.00 20.51
N ALA A 170 14.32 -28.81 20.40
CA ALA A 170 14.21 -27.84 21.49
C ALA A 170 12.99 -28.09 22.39
N GLY A 171 11.98 -28.84 21.93
CA GLY A 171 10.70 -29.04 22.65
C GLY A 171 9.84 -27.78 22.75
N ASP A 172 10.04 -26.81 21.86
CA ASP A 172 9.41 -25.49 21.93
C ASP A 172 8.92 -25.04 20.53
N PHE A 173 8.09 -23.96 20.52
CA PHE A 173 7.62 -23.35 19.30
C PHE A 173 8.52 -22.18 18.89
N ASN A 174 9.07 -22.24 17.69
CA ASN A 174 9.88 -21.20 17.09
C ASN A 174 9.09 -20.45 16.02
N PHE A 175 9.15 -19.11 16.05
CA PHE A 175 8.56 -18.29 15.00
C PHE A 175 9.44 -18.36 13.73
N ARG A 176 8.83 -18.78 12.62
CA ARG A 176 9.43 -18.71 11.30
C ARG A 176 8.83 -17.51 10.56
N PRO A 177 9.64 -16.45 10.30
CA PRO A 177 9.16 -15.28 9.56
C PRO A 177 8.64 -15.64 8.17
N GLY A 178 7.54 -15.00 7.77
CA GLY A 178 7.02 -15.09 6.41
C GLY A 178 7.67 -14.07 5.48
N PRO A 179 7.32 -14.09 4.18
CA PRO A 179 7.88 -13.20 3.16
C PRO A 179 7.65 -11.71 3.41
N VAL A 180 6.73 -11.33 4.30
CA VAL A 180 6.49 -9.93 4.68
C VAL A 180 7.70 -9.30 5.41
N PHE A 181 8.57 -10.12 5.99
CA PHE A 181 9.80 -9.67 6.64
C PHE A 181 10.89 -9.36 5.62
N THR A 182 10.70 -8.30 4.86
CA THR A 182 11.58 -7.82 3.79
C THR A 182 11.45 -6.30 3.64
N ASN A 183 12.37 -5.67 2.90
CA ASN A 183 12.28 -4.24 2.61
C ASN A 183 11.31 -3.93 1.46
N LEU A 184 11.31 -4.76 0.41
CA LEU A 184 10.42 -4.62 -0.74
C LEU A 184 9.67 -5.93 -0.96
N LEU A 185 8.36 -5.90 -0.75
CA LEU A 185 7.48 -7.03 -1.04
C LEU A 185 6.72 -6.79 -2.34
N LEU A 186 6.91 -7.67 -3.32
CA LEU A 186 6.02 -7.76 -4.47
C LEU A 186 4.85 -8.70 -4.11
N ALA A 187 3.66 -8.13 -3.92
CA ALA A 187 2.42 -8.85 -3.70
C ALA A 187 1.65 -8.97 -5.03
N ASP A 188 1.88 -10.06 -5.77
CA ASP A 188 1.36 -10.21 -7.12
C ASP A 188 -0.06 -10.78 -7.11
N GLU A 189 -0.99 -10.09 -7.80
CA GLU A 189 -2.41 -10.46 -7.93
C GLU A 189 -3.16 -10.59 -6.58
N ILE A 190 -3.03 -9.55 -5.73
CA ILE A 190 -3.59 -9.54 -4.36
C ILE A 190 -5.11 -9.84 -4.30
N ASN A 191 -5.84 -9.56 -5.40
CA ASN A 191 -7.27 -9.82 -5.49
C ASN A 191 -7.63 -11.30 -5.75
N ARG A 192 -6.66 -12.21 -5.93
CA ARG A 192 -6.92 -13.67 -6.11
C ARG A 192 -7.00 -14.45 -4.80
N THR A 193 -6.68 -13.86 -3.67
CA THR A 193 -6.71 -14.54 -2.37
C THR A 193 -7.92 -14.14 -1.54
N PRO A 194 -8.42 -15.00 -0.65
CA PRO A 194 -9.54 -14.68 0.24
C PRO A 194 -9.29 -13.47 1.13
N PRO A 195 -10.34 -12.74 1.55
CA PRO A 195 -10.22 -11.51 2.35
C PRO A 195 -9.43 -11.66 3.64
N LYS A 196 -9.41 -12.85 4.25
CA LYS A 196 -8.66 -13.10 5.48
C LYS A 196 -7.15 -12.98 5.27
N THR A 197 -6.63 -13.49 4.16
CA THR A 197 -5.20 -13.40 3.82
C THR A 197 -4.84 -11.99 3.34
N GLN A 198 -5.72 -11.34 2.56
CA GLN A 198 -5.56 -9.91 2.23
C GLN A 198 -5.43 -9.07 3.50
N SER A 199 -6.32 -9.29 4.49
CA SER A 199 -6.32 -8.53 5.74
C SER A 199 -5.03 -8.68 6.54
N ALA A 200 -4.42 -9.87 6.56
CA ALA A 200 -3.15 -10.10 7.24
C ALA A 200 -2.00 -9.27 6.64
N LEU A 201 -1.90 -9.21 5.30
CA LEU A 201 -0.93 -8.33 4.64
C LEU A 201 -1.22 -6.86 4.94
N LEU A 202 -2.47 -6.43 4.82
CA LEU A 202 -2.88 -5.05 5.01
C LEU A 202 -2.70 -4.57 6.47
N GLU A 203 -2.83 -5.46 7.44
CA GLU A 203 -2.50 -5.19 8.84
C GLU A 203 -0.99 -4.99 9.02
N ALA A 204 -0.17 -5.90 8.50
CA ALA A 204 1.29 -5.76 8.53
C ALA A 204 1.76 -4.46 7.85
N MET A 205 1.12 -4.04 6.75
CA MET A 205 1.38 -2.74 6.09
C MET A 205 1.06 -1.55 6.99
N ALA A 206 -0.09 -1.58 7.67
CA ALA A 206 -0.54 -0.46 8.50
C ALA A 206 0.28 -0.32 9.80
N GLU A 207 0.56 -1.45 10.45
CA GLU A 207 1.21 -1.48 11.76
C GLU A 207 2.73 -1.58 11.68
N ARG A 208 3.29 -1.94 10.50
CA ARG A 208 4.72 -2.23 10.27
C ARG A 208 5.30 -3.26 11.23
N GLN A 209 4.47 -4.18 11.65
CA GLN A 209 4.78 -5.28 12.54
C GLN A 209 3.81 -6.42 12.32
N VAL A 210 4.20 -7.60 12.77
CA VAL A 210 3.35 -8.79 12.78
C VAL A 210 3.25 -9.30 14.22
N SER A 211 2.04 -9.58 14.68
CA SER A 211 1.81 -10.14 16.00
C SER A 211 1.49 -11.64 15.89
N VAL A 212 2.34 -12.48 16.47
CA VAL A 212 2.16 -13.93 16.53
C VAL A 212 2.37 -14.39 17.98
N ASP A 213 1.41 -15.13 18.50
CA ASP A 213 1.46 -15.68 19.88
C ASP A 213 1.83 -14.63 20.93
N ARG A 214 1.13 -13.48 20.93
CA ARG A 214 1.34 -12.36 21.86
C ARG A 214 2.72 -11.68 21.76
N LYS A 215 3.58 -12.11 20.84
CA LYS A 215 4.85 -11.45 20.54
C LYS A 215 4.70 -10.60 19.28
N THR A 216 5.25 -9.42 19.32
CA THR A 216 5.26 -8.48 18.18
C THR A 216 6.63 -8.49 17.54
N HIS A 217 6.65 -8.69 16.24
CA HIS A 217 7.85 -8.70 15.40
C HIS A 217 7.80 -7.50 14.46
N ALA A 218 8.74 -6.56 14.62
CA ALA A 218 8.84 -5.39 13.75
C ALA A 218 9.31 -5.79 12.35
N LEU A 219 8.76 -5.12 11.32
CA LEU A 219 9.20 -5.28 9.95
C LEU A 219 10.46 -4.42 9.67
N PRO A 220 11.29 -4.79 8.69
CA PRO A 220 12.46 -4.01 8.29
C PRO A 220 12.12 -2.57 7.87
N SER A 221 13.09 -1.64 7.96
CA SER A 221 12.97 -0.28 7.43
C SER A 221 14.09 -0.03 6.40
N PRO A 222 13.76 0.55 5.23
CA PRO A 222 12.44 0.90 4.73
C PRO A 222 11.58 -0.33 4.41
N PHE A 223 10.24 -0.20 4.46
CA PHE A 223 9.31 -1.25 4.09
C PHE A 223 8.30 -0.74 3.06
N LEU A 224 8.28 -1.33 1.87
CA LEU A 224 7.34 -1.06 0.80
C LEU A 224 6.64 -2.35 0.34
N VAL A 225 5.33 -2.33 0.29
CA VAL A 225 4.55 -3.31 -0.48
C VAL A 225 4.15 -2.69 -1.82
N ALA A 226 4.60 -3.31 -2.90
CA ALA A 226 4.14 -3.05 -4.25
C ALA A 226 3.18 -4.18 -4.63
N ALA A 227 1.88 -3.90 -4.54
CA ALA A 227 0.85 -4.87 -4.88
C ALA A 227 0.40 -4.71 -6.33
N THR A 228 0.05 -5.82 -6.99
CA THR A 228 -0.57 -5.79 -8.31
C THR A 228 -2.01 -6.29 -8.23
N GLN A 229 -2.87 -5.74 -9.07
CA GLN A 229 -4.25 -6.16 -9.25
C GLN A 229 -4.61 -6.21 -10.73
N ASN A 230 -5.41 -7.21 -11.11
CA ASN A 230 -6.00 -7.30 -12.43
C ASN A 230 -7.50 -6.99 -12.33
N PRO A 231 -7.99 -5.89 -12.93
CA PRO A 231 -9.40 -5.50 -12.83
C PRO A 231 -10.34 -6.33 -13.74
N VAL A 232 -9.79 -7.02 -14.75
CA VAL A 232 -10.60 -7.71 -15.78
C VAL A 232 -10.98 -9.14 -15.35
N GLU A 233 -10.22 -9.76 -14.47
CA GLU A 233 -10.52 -11.09 -13.97
C GLU A 233 -11.58 -10.99 -12.88
N SER A 234 -12.80 -11.42 -13.19
CA SER A 234 -13.92 -11.48 -12.23
C SER A 234 -14.09 -12.87 -11.62
N GLU A 235 -13.69 -13.94 -12.32
CA GLU A 235 -13.81 -15.31 -11.83
C GLU A 235 -12.67 -15.66 -10.86
N GLY A 236 -13.03 -16.13 -9.67
CA GLY A 236 -12.05 -16.49 -8.63
C GLY A 236 -11.33 -15.31 -7.99
N THR A 237 -11.85 -14.07 -8.10
CA THR A 237 -11.25 -12.88 -7.48
C THR A 237 -12.12 -12.34 -6.35
N TYR A 238 -11.43 -11.71 -5.39
CA TYR A 238 -12.01 -11.03 -4.24
C TYR A 238 -11.56 -9.56 -4.29
N PRO A 239 -12.43 -8.64 -4.74
CA PRO A 239 -12.08 -7.22 -4.81
C PRO A 239 -11.73 -6.68 -3.42
N LEU A 240 -10.74 -5.80 -3.37
CA LEU A 240 -10.36 -5.12 -2.13
C LEU A 240 -11.47 -4.13 -1.75
N PRO A 241 -12.06 -4.23 -0.54
CA PRO A 241 -12.97 -3.22 -0.03
C PRO A 241 -12.33 -1.83 0.05
N GLU A 242 -13.11 -0.78 -0.06
CA GLU A 242 -12.64 0.62 -0.02
C GLU A 242 -11.81 0.94 1.22
N ALA A 243 -12.19 0.44 2.41
CA ALA A 243 -11.43 0.60 3.65
C ALA A 243 -10.05 -0.07 3.61
N GLN A 244 -9.87 -1.08 2.77
CA GLN A 244 -8.60 -1.75 2.56
C GLN A 244 -7.75 -1.01 1.51
N LEU A 245 -8.39 -0.46 0.47
CA LEU A 245 -7.72 0.38 -0.51
C LEU A 245 -7.08 1.63 0.11
N ASP A 246 -7.68 2.22 1.16
CA ASP A 246 -7.12 3.38 1.88
C ASP A 246 -5.75 3.12 2.54
N ARG A 247 -5.35 1.84 2.70
CA ARG A 247 -4.02 1.48 3.20
C ARG A 247 -2.90 1.68 2.17
N PHE A 248 -3.24 1.71 0.88
CA PHE A 248 -2.31 2.08 -0.18
C PHE A 248 -2.22 3.60 -0.29
N THR A 249 -1.00 4.13 -0.23
CA THR A 249 -0.75 5.58 -0.39
C THR A 249 -1.13 6.04 -1.79
N MET A 250 -0.84 5.23 -2.79
CA MET A 250 -1.20 5.50 -4.19
C MET A 250 -1.73 4.24 -4.87
N LYS A 251 -2.70 4.47 -5.77
CA LYS A 251 -3.15 3.50 -6.78
C LYS A 251 -2.82 4.05 -8.16
N VAL A 252 -2.08 3.28 -8.93
CA VAL A 252 -1.62 3.69 -10.27
C VAL A 252 -2.20 2.75 -11.32
N ILE A 253 -2.82 3.32 -12.33
CA ILE A 253 -3.28 2.57 -13.49
C ILE A 253 -2.10 2.38 -14.44
N VAL A 254 -1.74 1.13 -14.68
CA VAL A 254 -0.68 0.73 -15.62
C VAL A 254 -1.33 0.41 -16.96
N ASN A 255 -1.31 1.38 -17.84
CA ASN A 255 -1.89 1.27 -19.18
C ASN A 255 -1.00 0.46 -20.12
N LEU A 256 -1.58 0.02 -21.24
CA LEU A 256 -0.79 -0.49 -22.35
C LEU A 256 0.15 0.63 -22.85
N PRO A 257 1.37 0.27 -23.28
CA PRO A 257 2.30 1.24 -23.84
C PRO A 257 1.74 1.89 -25.11
N ASN A 258 2.24 3.07 -25.46
CA ASN A 258 1.93 3.66 -26.75
C ASN A 258 2.62 2.90 -27.88
N ARG A 259 2.22 3.16 -29.14
CA ARG A 259 2.76 2.46 -30.32
C ARG A 259 4.29 2.51 -30.42
N ALA A 260 4.91 3.64 -30.06
CA ALA A 260 6.37 3.78 -30.16
C ALA A 260 7.07 2.90 -29.12
N ASP A 261 6.53 2.87 -27.89
CA ASP A 261 7.03 2.02 -26.82
C ASP A 261 6.82 0.53 -27.13
N GLU A 262 5.68 0.14 -27.74
CA GLU A 262 5.44 -1.26 -28.16
C GLU A 262 6.43 -1.70 -29.23
N VAL A 263 6.73 -0.85 -30.20
CA VAL A 263 7.76 -1.11 -31.22
C VAL A 263 9.14 -1.30 -30.58
N GLU A 264 9.49 -0.47 -29.60
CA GLU A 264 10.77 -0.62 -28.87
C GLU A 264 10.82 -1.92 -28.06
N ILE A 265 9.72 -2.32 -27.42
CA ILE A 265 9.62 -3.62 -26.71
C ILE A 265 9.90 -4.78 -27.68
N VAL A 266 9.25 -4.79 -28.85
CA VAL A 266 9.46 -5.83 -29.86
C VAL A 266 10.90 -5.83 -30.36
N HIS A 267 11.50 -4.66 -30.59
CA HIS A 267 12.90 -4.55 -31.01
C HIS A 267 13.88 -5.07 -29.95
N ARG A 268 13.61 -4.82 -28.66
CA ARG A 268 14.45 -5.36 -27.56
C ARG A 268 14.41 -6.87 -27.54
N HIS A 269 13.23 -7.48 -27.65
CA HIS A 269 13.09 -8.93 -27.72
C HIS A 269 13.76 -9.52 -28.98
N ALA A 270 13.65 -8.86 -30.13
CA ALA A 270 14.34 -9.27 -31.35
C ALA A 270 15.89 -9.21 -31.23
N ARG A 271 16.41 -8.36 -30.34
CA ARG A 271 17.85 -8.26 -30.02
C ARG A 271 18.29 -9.18 -28.88
N GLY A 272 17.41 -10.07 -28.39
CA GLY A 272 17.72 -11.06 -27.38
C GLY A 272 17.42 -10.63 -25.92
N PHE A 273 16.63 -9.57 -25.71
CA PHE A 273 16.17 -9.25 -24.34
C PHE A 273 15.27 -10.36 -23.80
N ASP A 274 15.62 -10.86 -22.61
CA ASP A 274 14.83 -11.84 -21.85
C ASP A 274 14.30 -11.19 -20.57
N ALA A 275 12.98 -11.09 -20.44
CA ALA A 275 12.30 -10.55 -19.26
C ALA A 275 12.46 -11.45 -18.01
N THR A 276 12.88 -12.70 -18.18
CA THR A 276 13.14 -13.63 -17.08
C THR A 276 14.55 -13.46 -16.51
N ASP A 277 15.51 -13.01 -17.32
CA ASP A 277 16.90 -12.76 -16.98
C ASP A 277 17.22 -11.25 -16.96
N LEU A 278 16.90 -10.60 -15.83
CA LEU A 278 17.19 -9.17 -15.63
C LEU A 278 18.69 -8.88 -15.41
N GLU A 279 19.50 -9.90 -15.15
CA GLU A 279 20.94 -9.75 -15.04
C GLU A 279 21.58 -9.48 -16.39
N SER A 280 21.15 -10.21 -17.42
CA SER A 280 21.58 -9.99 -18.80
C SER A 280 21.17 -8.62 -19.35
N ALA A 281 20.08 -8.02 -18.83
CA ALA A 281 19.69 -6.66 -19.12
C ALA A 281 20.65 -5.59 -18.54
N GLY A 282 21.63 -5.99 -17.73
CA GLY A 282 22.64 -5.11 -17.13
C GLY A 282 22.11 -4.17 -16.07
N ILE A 283 20.99 -4.53 -15.38
CA ILE A 283 20.45 -3.75 -14.25
C ILE A 283 21.36 -3.95 -13.05
N GLN A 284 21.85 -2.85 -12.48
CA GLN A 284 22.73 -2.84 -11.31
C GLN A 284 22.05 -2.20 -10.11
N PRO A 285 22.31 -2.66 -8.88
CA PRO A 285 21.91 -1.93 -7.67
C PRO A 285 22.63 -0.58 -7.62
N VAL A 286 21.88 0.50 -7.52
CA VAL A 286 22.39 1.88 -7.58
C VAL A 286 21.96 2.74 -6.38
N ALA A 287 21.12 2.22 -5.50
CA ALA A 287 20.70 2.87 -4.26
C ALA A 287 20.38 1.83 -3.19
N GLY A 288 20.68 2.15 -1.93
CA GLY A 288 20.43 1.30 -0.77
C GLY A 288 19.51 1.95 0.26
N ALA A 289 19.38 1.29 1.43
CA ALA A 289 18.55 1.77 2.54
C ALA A 289 18.97 3.17 3.01
N ALA A 290 20.27 3.47 3.04
CA ALA A 290 20.78 4.77 3.45
C ALA A 290 20.33 5.91 2.52
N ASP A 291 20.37 5.69 1.20
CA ASP A 291 19.90 6.68 0.22
C ASP A 291 18.39 6.93 0.37
N ILE A 292 17.62 5.88 0.61
CA ILE A 292 16.17 6.00 0.80
C ILE A 292 15.84 6.75 2.11
N GLU A 293 16.51 6.43 3.22
CA GLU A 293 16.31 7.14 4.49
C GLU A 293 16.74 8.61 4.41
N ALA A 294 17.84 8.92 3.73
CA ALA A 294 18.25 10.31 3.44
C ALA A 294 17.18 11.04 2.60
N GLY A 295 16.64 10.37 1.57
CA GLY A 295 15.55 10.89 0.75
C GLY A 295 14.26 11.12 1.55
N ILE A 296 13.88 10.21 2.46
CA ILE A 296 12.74 10.37 3.37
C ILE A 296 12.93 11.59 4.27
N GLY A 297 14.15 11.78 4.80
CA GLY A 297 14.50 12.95 5.59
C GLY A 297 14.36 14.26 4.80
N ALA A 298 14.86 14.26 3.56
CA ALA A 298 14.80 15.41 2.66
C ALA A 298 13.34 15.75 2.26
N VAL A 299 12.52 14.75 1.95
CA VAL A 299 11.08 14.94 1.62
C VAL A 299 10.32 15.55 2.80
N LYS A 300 10.61 15.16 4.03
CA LYS A 300 10.01 15.77 5.23
C LYS A 300 10.36 17.25 5.38
N ALA A 301 11.55 17.66 4.93
CA ALA A 301 12.02 19.04 4.99
C ALA A 301 11.42 19.93 3.88
N VAL A 302 10.79 19.36 2.84
CA VAL A 302 10.12 20.14 1.79
C VAL A 302 9.03 21.01 2.41
N THR A 303 9.08 22.30 2.16
CA THR A 303 8.18 23.28 2.74
C THR A 303 6.82 23.33 2.02
N ILE A 304 5.81 23.80 2.72
CA ILE A 304 4.47 24.07 2.17
C ILE A 304 3.99 25.39 2.74
N THR A 305 3.42 26.26 1.88
CA THR A 305 2.77 27.49 2.32
C THR A 305 1.38 27.21 2.87
N GLU A 306 0.86 28.14 3.69
CA GLU A 306 -0.52 28.06 4.21
C GLU A 306 -1.55 28.00 3.07
N ASP A 307 -1.32 28.75 1.99
CA ASP A 307 -2.23 28.79 0.83
C ASP A 307 -2.28 27.43 0.11
N VAL A 308 -1.16 26.73 -0.06
CA VAL A 308 -1.12 25.40 -0.67
C VAL A 308 -1.73 24.35 0.29
N ALA A 309 -1.53 24.49 1.60
CA ALA A 309 -2.20 23.66 2.58
C ALA A 309 -3.72 23.87 2.55
N GLY A 310 -4.18 25.12 2.47
CA GLY A 310 -5.56 25.49 2.25
C GLY A 310 -6.13 24.86 0.98
N TYR A 311 -5.39 24.93 -0.12
CA TYR A 311 -5.79 24.34 -1.40
C TYR A 311 -6.07 22.82 -1.30
N ILE A 312 -5.21 22.05 -0.61
CA ILE A 312 -5.44 20.63 -0.34
C ILE A 312 -6.75 20.42 0.43
N VAL A 313 -7.02 21.25 1.43
CA VAL A 313 -8.26 21.19 2.23
C VAL A 313 -9.48 21.54 1.39
N ASP A 314 -9.38 22.55 0.52
CA ASP A 314 -10.50 22.98 -0.35
C ASP A 314 -10.83 21.89 -1.38
N ILE A 315 -9.85 21.21 -1.97
CA ILE A 315 -10.07 20.01 -2.80
C ILE A 315 -10.81 18.94 -1.99
N ALA A 316 -10.37 18.68 -0.74
CA ALA A 316 -11.04 17.70 0.10
C ALA A 316 -12.50 18.09 0.40
N ARG A 317 -12.79 19.36 0.64
CA ARG A 317 -14.15 19.89 0.86
C ARG A 317 -14.99 19.78 -0.41
N ALA A 318 -14.44 20.13 -1.57
CA ALA A 318 -15.12 20.01 -2.85
C ALA A 318 -15.54 18.54 -3.12
N THR A 319 -14.67 17.56 -2.89
CA THR A 319 -15.03 16.14 -3.04
C THR A 319 -16.12 15.70 -2.06
N ARG A 320 -16.12 16.20 -0.81
CA ARG A 320 -17.16 15.87 0.18
C ARG A 320 -18.53 16.45 -0.17
N SER A 321 -18.55 17.54 -0.93
CA SER A 321 -19.77 18.21 -1.39
C SER A 321 -20.26 17.69 -2.75
N ALA A 322 -19.50 16.81 -3.42
CA ALA A 322 -19.87 16.27 -4.73
C ALA A 322 -21.10 15.35 -4.62
N PRO A 323 -22.20 15.62 -5.35
CA PRO A 323 -23.45 14.85 -5.22
C PRO A 323 -23.31 13.39 -5.68
N SER A 324 -22.39 13.11 -6.59
CA SER A 324 -22.10 11.75 -7.10
C SER A 324 -21.33 10.88 -6.11
N LEU A 325 -20.79 11.45 -5.02
CA LEU A 325 -20.04 10.68 -4.03
C LEU A 325 -20.90 10.36 -2.80
N ARG A 326 -20.75 9.13 -2.31
CA ARG A 326 -21.23 8.69 -1.00
C ARG A 326 -20.33 9.23 0.11
N PHE A 327 -19.02 9.20 -0.14
CA PHE A 327 -18.00 9.82 0.71
C PHE A 327 -16.85 10.36 -0.14
N GLY A 328 -16.38 11.54 0.25
CA GLY A 328 -15.26 12.23 -0.36
C GLY A 328 -13.95 12.01 0.42
N MET A 329 -12.96 12.81 0.11
CA MET A 329 -11.60 12.76 0.66
C MET A 329 -11.57 12.93 2.18
N SER A 330 -11.02 11.96 2.90
CA SER A 330 -10.84 12.00 4.35
C SER A 330 -9.66 12.90 4.77
N PRO A 331 -9.55 13.32 6.06
CA PRO A 331 -8.36 14.03 6.56
C PRO A 331 -7.07 13.20 6.36
N ARG A 332 -7.13 11.87 6.52
CA ARG A 332 -6.01 10.96 6.25
C ARG A 332 -5.59 11.01 4.79
N ALA A 333 -6.55 11.08 3.86
CA ALA A 333 -6.27 11.24 2.44
C ALA A 333 -5.61 12.60 2.14
N ALA A 334 -6.01 13.69 2.83
CA ALA A 334 -5.38 14.99 2.69
C ALA A 334 -3.91 14.98 3.13
N THR A 335 -3.60 14.33 4.25
CA THR A 335 -2.21 14.19 4.70
C THR A 335 -1.39 13.27 3.78
N ALA A 336 -2.00 12.25 3.20
CA ALA A 336 -1.35 11.42 2.17
C ALA A 336 -1.04 12.23 0.91
N LEU A 337 -1.98 13.08 0.46
CA LEU A 337 -1.75 13.98 -0.68
C LEU A 337 -0.63 14.97 -0.42
N LEU A 338 -0.55 15.55 0.77
CA LEU A 338 0.58 16.39 1.18
C LEU A 338 1.90 15.61 1.08
N ALA A 339 1.96 14.40 1.62
CA ALA A 339 3.18 13.59 1.62
C ALA A 339 3.64 13.24 0.20
N THR A 340 2.72 12.82 -0.68
CA THR A 340 3.03 12.50 -2.09
C THR A 340 3.42 13.74 -2.88
N SER A 341 2.79 14.90 -2.64
CA SER A 341 3.15 16.18 -3.27
C SER A 341 4.55 16.66 -2.86
N ARG A 342 4.92 16.50 -1.59
CA ARG A 342 6.29 16.78 -1.10
C ARG A 342 7.32 15.88 -1.78
N ALA A 343 7.04 14.59 -1.88
CA ALA A 343 7.94 13.63 -2.52
C ALA A 343 8.10 13.94 -4.00
N TRP A 344 7.01 14.29 -4.70
CA TRP A 344 7.05 14.71 -6.10
C TRP A 344 7.85 16.01 -6.30
N ALA A 345 7.61 17.04 -5.48
CA ALA A 345 8.35 18.31 -5.52
C ALA A 345 9.86 18.06 -5.37
N TRP A 346 10.24 17.25 -4.36
CA TRP A 346 11.63 16.91 -4.11
C TRP A 346 12.27 16.12 -5.26
N LEU A 347 11.61 15.10 -5.80
CA LEU A 347 12.08 14.37 -6.99
C LEU A 347 12.23 15.28 -8.21
N SER A 348 11.41 16.33 -8.31
CA SER A 348 11.46 17.37 -9.36
C SER A 348 12.53 18.45 -9.09
N GLY A 349 13.34 18.30 -8.05
CA GLY A 349 14.45 19.22 -7.75
C GLY A 349 14.07 20.45 -6.92
N ARG A 350 12.89 20.49 -6.31
CA ARG A 350 12.39 21.62 -5.51
C ARG A 350 12.33 21.27 -4.03
N ASP A 351 12.45 22.27 -3.18
CA ASP A 351 12.35 22.21 -1.72
C ASP A 351 11.04 22.82 -1.17
N PHE A 352 10.09 23.11 -2.06
CA PHE A 352 8.75 23.59 -1.76
C PHE A 352 7.70 22.95 -2.66
N VAL A 353 6.47 22.83 -2.14
CA VAL A 353 5.30 22.29 -2.86
C VAL A 353 4.57 23.42 -3.58
N THR A 354 4.19 23.17 -4.84
CA THR A 354 3.34 24.06 -5.64
C THR A 354 1.92 23.47 -5.77
N PRO A 355 0.91 24.28 -6.11
CA PRO A 355 -0.42 23.79 -6.43
C PRO A 355 -0.44 22.76 -7.57
N ASP A 356 0.48 22.89 -8.54
CA ASP A 356 0.59 21.94 -9.64
C ASP A 356 1.09 20.56 -9.17
N ASP A 357 1.95 20.50 -8.13
CA ASP A 357 2.35 19.23 -7.52
C ASP A 357 1.17 18.54 -6.87
N VAL A 358 0.33 19.31 -6.18
CA VAL A 358 -0.91 18.80 -5.58
C VAL A 358 -1.83 18.22 -6.65
N LYS A 359 -2.07 18.97 -7.75
CA LYS A 359 -2.88 18.49 -8.87
C LYS A 359 -2.32 17.22 -9.49
N MET A 360 -0.99 17.17 -9.71
CA MET A 360 -0.29 16.04 -10.31
C MET A 360 -0.46 14.76 -9.46
N MET A 361 -0.36 14.87 -8.14
CA MET A 361 -0.45 13.72 -7.24
C MET A 361 -1.86 13.31 -6.88
N THR A 362 -2.84 14.20 -7.06
CA THR A 362 -4.23 13.97 -6.64
C THR A 362 -4.85 12.71 -7.27
N PRO A 363 -4.78 12.43 -8.57
CA PRO A 363 -5.41 11.24 -9.15
C PRO A 363 -4.91 9.93 -8.55
N ALA A 364 -3.60 9.73 -8.49
CA ALA A 364 -2.99 8.50 -7.99
C ALA A 364 -3.18 8.33 -6.47
N THR A 365 -3.26 9.43 -5.71
CA THR A 365 -3.36 9.40 -4.25
C THR A 365 -4.82 9.33 -3.77
N ILE A 366 -5.77 9.90 -4.50
CA ILE A 366 -7.12 10.16 -3.99
C ILE A 366 -8.20 9.32 -4.69
N ALA A 367 -8.11 9.05 -5.99
CA ALA A 367 -9.22 8.45 -6.74
C ALA A 367 -9.73 7.12 -6.14
N HIS A 368 -8.83 6.29 -5.60
CA HIS A 368 -9.17 5.00 -4.98
C HIS A 368 -9.75 5.12 -3.56
N ARG A 369 -9.85 6.32 -3.02
CA ARG A 369 -10.36 6.65 -1.67
C ARG A 369 -11.71 7.35 -1.71
N LEU A 370 -12.26 7.53 -2.90
CA LEU A 370 -13.57 8.11 -3.13
C LEU A 370 -14.60 7.00 -3.37
N GLY A 371 -15.76 7.07 -2.70
CA GLY A 371 -16.84 6.12 -2.92
C GLY A 371 -17.96 6.77 -3.74
N LEU A 372 -18.27 6.21 -4.90
CA LEU A 372 -19.39 6.64 -5.71
C LEU A 372 -20.73 6.23 -5.07
N ARG A 373 -21.79 6.94 -5.43
CA ARG A 373 -23.17 6.47 -5.18
C ARG A 373 -23.55 5.45 -6.25
N PRO A 374 -24.38 4.44 -5.93
CA PRO A 374 -24.80 3.44 -6.90
C PRO A 374 -25.44 4.04 -8.16
N GLU A 375 -26.19 5.14 -8.01
CA GLU A 375 -26.83 5.84 -9.12
C GLU A 375 -25.78 6.42 -10.08
N ALA A 376 -24.71 7.02 -9.53
CA ALA A 376 -23.61 7.57 -10.31
C ALA A 376 -22.80 6.49 -11.04
N GLU A 377 -22.62 5.31 -10.41
CA GLU A 377 -21.98 4.15 -11.05
C GLU A 377 -22.80 3.64 -12.24
N LEU A 378 -24.12 3.55 -12.08
CA LEU A 378 -25.03 3.15 -13.16
C LEU A 378 -25.06 4.14 -14.32
N GLU A 379 -24.83 5.44 -14.06
CA GLU A 379 -24.70 6.49 -15.07
C GLU A 379 -23.31 6.48 -15.75
N GLY A 380 -22.40 5.58 -15.34
CA GLY A 380 -21.04 5.49 -15.88
C GLY A 380 -20.10 6.60 -15.41
N ILE A 381 -20.44 7.31 -14.33
CA ILE A 381 -19.56 8.31 -13.72
C ILE A 381 -18.38 7.58 -13.04
N SER A 382 -17.18 8.10 -13.26
CA SER A 382 -15.97 7.55 -12.63
C SER A 382 -15.48 8.42 -11.46
N THR A 383 -14.77 7.83 -10.49
CA THR A 383 -14.12 8.61 -9.43
C THR A 383 -13.12 9.64 -9.99
N TYR A 384 -12.47 9.33 -11.12
CA TYR A 384 -11.56 10.26 -11.81
C TYR A 384 -12.28 11.49 -12.37
N SER A 385 -13.48 11.31 -13.00
CA SER A 385 -14.25 12.43 -13.54
C SER A 385 -14.79 13.36 -12.44
N VAL A 386 -15.25 12.78 -11.32
CA VAL A 386 -15.67 13.57 -10.15
C VAL A 386 -14.50 14.31 -9.53
N LEU A 387 -13.36 13.67 -9.42
CA LEU A 387 -12.14 14.27 -8.88
C LEU A 387 -11.63 15.41 -9.76
N GLN A 388 -11.68 15.25 -11.09
CA GLN A 388 -11.32 16.31 -12.04
C GLN A 388 -12.26 17.51 -11.89
N SER A 389 -13.57 17.27 -11.80
CA SER A 389 -14.55 18.35 -11.58
C SER A 389 -14.30 19.09 -10.25
N ALA A 390 -13.90 18.37 -9.19
CA ALA A 390 -13.54 18.98 -7.93
C ALA A 390 -12.28 19.87 -8.06
N LEU A 391 -11.25 19.38 -8.75
CA LEU A 391 -10.01 20.14 -9.02
C LEU A 391 -10.28 21.42 -9.82
N ASP A 392 -11.17 21.34 -10.83
CA ASP A 392 -11.50 22.46 -11.70
C ASP A 392 -12.36 23.53 -10.96
N SER A 393 -13.10 23.11 -9.92
CA SER A 393 -13.95 24.00 -9.13
C SER A 393 -13.22 24.80 -8.06
N VAL A 394 -12.01 24.34 -7.65
CA VAL A 394 -11.24 24.96 -6.57
C VAL A 394 -10.26 25.98 -7.14
N PRO A 395 -10.32 27.26 -6.70
CA PRO A 395 -9.37 28.27 -7.15
C PRO A 395 -7.93 27.90 -6.78
N VAL A 396 -7.03 28.05 -7.75
CA VAL A 396 -5.61 27.81 -7.53
C VAL A 396 -5.01 29.01 -6.80
N PRO A 397 -4.35 28.83 -5.65
CA PRO A 397 -3.65 29.93 -4.97
C PRO A 397 -2.53 30.51 -5.85
N ARG A 398 -2.32 31.82 -5.73
CA ARG A 398 -1.32 32.60 -6.51
C ARG A 398 0.01 32.68 -5.80
#